data_f6d4627b9e9457f1f0e902e342275f9a
#
_entry.id   f6d4627b9e9457f1f0e902e342275f9a
#
_cell.length_a   1.000
_cell.length_b   1.000
_cell.length_c   1.000
_cell.angle_alpha   90.00
_cell.angle_beta   90.00
_cell.angle_gamma   90.00
#
_symmetry.space_group_name_H-M   'P 1'
#
loop_
_entity.id
_entity.type
_entity.pdbx_description
1 polymer ?
#
loop_
_entity_poly.entity_id
_entity_poly.type
_entity_poly.pdbx_seq_one_letter_code
_entity_poly.pdbx_strand_id
1 'polypeptide(L)'
;MKFKIKSKFKPAGDQPKAIEKLVEGLKKGYKHQTLLGVTGSGKTFTVANVIEKVQKPTLVIAHNKTLAAQLTNEFRELFPENSVNYFVSYYDYYQPEAYLPTTDTYIEKEAMINEEIDKLRHAATAALLTRNDVIVVASVSCIYGLGSPEIYKENIFHFKVGDTIDRSYFVRKLIELQFTRTNADLKRATFRLRGDNWEIMPPDRELIYNFELEADPKIPGGSKIIKAIYEVTPVKGLEPGKTPTVKEVFIAPAKHFITPPDDRDRAIAAIKEELKERLKYFEKHGKLLEAERLERRTKFDIAMMREVGYCHGIENYSRHLSGRNPGEPPDTLLDYFPKTASGKADFLT
;
A
#
# COMPACT_ATOMS: atom_id res chain seq x y z
N MET A 1 15.20 -9.35 8.95
CA MET A 1 15.17 -9.68 10.40
C MET A 1 14.50 -11.05 10.55
N LYS A 2 14.64 -11.70 11.72
CA LYS A 2 13.95 -12.97 12.02
C LYS A 2 12.75 -12.71 12.91
N PHE A 3 11.69 -13.49 12.76
CA PHE A 3 10.58 -13.48 13.71
C PHE A 3 11.05 -13.97 15.08
N LYS A 4 10.70 -13.24 16.12
CA LYS A 4 11.04 -13.56 17.49
C LYS A 4 9.90 -13.20 18.43
N ILE A 5 9.33 -14.21 19.08
CA ILE A 5 8.26 -14.01 20.06
C ILE A 5 8.82 -13.43 21.35
N LYS A 6 8.15 -12.42 21.88
CA LYS A 6 8.31 -11.94 23.25
C LYS A 6 7.04 -12.25 24.03
N SER A 7 7.11 -13.20 24.95
CA SER A 7 5.97 -13.59 25.78
C SER A 7 6.46 -14.07 27.15
N LYS A 8 5.64 -13.80 28.18
CA LYS A 8 5.82 -14.36 29.52
C LYS A 8 5.36 -15.84 29.58
N PHE A 9 4.56 -16.27 28.60
CA PHE A 9 4.00 -17.60 28.53
C PHE A 9 4.86 -18.51 27.64
N LYS A 10 4.82 -19.80 27.95
CA LYS A 10 5.38 -20.87 27.11
C LYS A 10 4.24 -21.75 26.61
N PRO A 11 4.37 -22.40 25.44
CA PRO A 11 3.38 -23.39 24.99
C PRO A 11 3.13 -24.46 26.05
N ALA A 12 1.85 -24.70 26.39
CA ALA A 12 1.42 -25.63 27.42
C ALA A 12 0.27 -26.54 26.93
N GLY A 13 -0.01 -27.60 27.68
CA GLY A 13 -1.05 -28.57 27.30
C GLY A 13 -0.78 -29.21 25.93
N ASP A 14 -1.77 -29.16 25.04
CA ASP A 14 -1.65 -29.71 23.69
C ASP A 14 -0.97 -28.78 22.67
N GLN A 15 -0.66 -27.54 23.05
CA GLN A 15 -0.03 -26.55 22.14
C GLN A 15 1.32 -27.02 21.58
N PRO A 16 2.27 -27.57 22.36
CA PRO A 16 3.56 -28.03 21.83
C PRO A 16 3.39 -29.06 20.71
N LYS A 17 2.50 -30.03 20.90
CA LYS A 17 2.20 -31.09 19.94
C LYS A 17 1.52 -30.53 18.68
N ALA A 18 0.60 -29.57 18.84
CA ALA A 18 -0.05 -28.89 17.72
C ALA A 18 0.95 -28.07 16.88
N ILE A 19 1.85 -27.32 17.54
CA ILE A 19 2.92 -26.56 16.88
C ILE A 19 3.82 -27.50 16.08
N GLU A 20 4.26 -28.60 16.68
CA GLU A 20 5.14 -29.57 16.01
C GLU A 20 4.49 -30.13 14.75
N LYS A 21 3.24 -30.60 14.87
CA LYS A 21 2.50 -31.15 13.72
C LYS A 21 2.27 -30.15 12.60
N LEU A 22 1.93 -28.89 12.94
CA LEU A 22 1.73 -27.82 11.94
C LEU A 22 3.03 -27.52 11.21
N VAL A 23 4.15 -27.39 11.94
CA VAL A 23 5.47 -27.14 11.35
C VAL A 23 5.92 -28.32 10.48
N GLU A 24 5.70 -29.56 10.94
CA GLU A 24 6.02 -30.76 10.16
C GLU A 24 5.19 -30.83 8.87
N GLY A 25 3.89 -30.53 8.95
CA GLY A 25 3.02 -30.49 7.78
C GLY A 25 3.48 -29.45 6.74
N LEU A 26 3.89 -28.25 7.19
CA LEU A 26 4.47 -27.21 6.33
C LEU A 26 5.77 -27.68 5.66
N LYS A 27 6.66 -28.36 6.40
CA LYS A 27 7.90 -28.93 5.84
C LYS A 27 7.63 -30.03 4.80
N LYS A 28 6.55 -30.81 5.00
CA LYS A 28 6.09 -31.82 4.04
C LYS A 28 5.35 -31.24 2.84
N GLY A 29 5.13 -29.91 2.80
CA GLY A 29 4.44 -29.23 1.71
C GLY A 29 2.91 -29.36 1.75
N TYR A 30 2.30 -29.62 2.90
CA TYR A 30 0.85 -29.64 3.05
C TYR A 30 0.29 -28.24 2.76
N LYS A 31 -0.64 -28.17 1.81
CA LYS A 31 -1.27 -26.90 1.40
C LYS A 31 -2.31 -26.41 2.40
N HIS A 32 -2.97 -27.34 3.10
CA HIS A 32 -4.08 -27.05 4.01
C HIS A 32 -3.89 -27.82 5.30
N GLN A 33 -4.04 -27.12 6.43
CA GLN A 33 -4.01 -27.68 7.76
C GLN A 33 -5.09 -27.00 8.61
N THR A 34 -5.74 -27.74 9.50
CA THR A 34 -6.77 -27.20 10.38
C THR A 34 -6.31 -27.31 11.84
N LEU A 35 -6.30 -26.18 12.54
CA LEU A 35 -6.09 -26.10 13.99
C LEU A 35 -7.45 -26.01 14.68
N LEU A 36 -7.90 -27.11 15.29
CA LEU A 36 -9.12 -27.18 16.07
C LEU A 36 -8.83 -26.82 17.54
N GLY A 37 -9.60 -25.91 18.10
CA GLY A 37 -9.50 -25.53 19.51
C GLY A 37 -10.66 -24.65 19.94
N VAL A 38 -11.10 -24.80 21.18
CA VAL A 38 -12.14 -23.95 21.79
C VAL A 38 -11.68 -22.50 21.92
N THR A 39 -12.64 -21.62 22.15
CA THR A 39 -12.33 -20.20 22.45
C THR A 39 -11.47 -20.14 23.72
N GLY A 40 -10.43 -19.30 23.70
CA GLY A 40 -9.50 -19.16 24.84
C GLY A 40 -8.41 -20.24 24.94
N SER A 41 -8.36 -21.24 24.04
CA SER A 41 -7.30 -22.28 24.03
C SER A 41 -5.92 -21.80 23.57
N GLY A 42 -5.76 -20.51 23.26
CA GLY A 42 -4.50 -19.93 22.81
C GLY A 42 -4.14 -20.26 21.36
N LYS A 43 -5.12 -20.37 20.47
CA LYS A 43 -4.88 -20.64 19.02
C LYS A 43 -3.94 -19.60 18.40
N THR A 44 -4.15 -18.30 18.69
CA THR A 44 -3.27 -17.21 18.19
C THR A 44 -1.83 -17.41 18.65
N PHE A 45 -1.62 -17.76 19.94
CA PHE A 45 -0.30 -18.06 20.47
C PHE A 45 0.34 -19.30 19.81
N THR A 46 -0.46 -20.34 19.55
CA THR A 46 -0.02 -21.54 18.81
C THR A 46 0.46 -21.16 17.41
N VAL A 47 -0.34 -20.37 16.66
CA VAL A 47 0.02 -19.92 15.30
C VAL A 47 1.27 -19.01 15.35
N ALA A 48 1.38 -18.13 16.32
CA ALA A 48 2.58 -17.28 16.50
C ALA A 48 3.85 -18.13 16.63
N ASN A 49 3.80 -19.21 17.44
CA ASN A 49 4.93 -20.13 17.58
C ASN A 49 5.25 -20.90 16.28
N VAL A 50 4.25 -21.19 15.45
CA VAL A 50 4.48 -21.75 14.10
C VAL A 50 5.20 -20.74 13.22
N ILE A 51 4.75 -19.48 13.18
CA ILE A 51 5.39 -18.38 12.42
C ILE A 51 6.86 -18.23 12.83
N GLU A 52 7.14 -18.18 14.14
CA GLU A 52 8.52 -18.08 14.65
C GLU A 52 9.39 -19.25 14.20
N LYS A 53 8.86 -20.49 14.20
CA LYS A 53 9.62 -21.68 13.78
C LYS A 53 9.83 -21.76 12.28
N VAL A 54 8.88 -21.30 11.48
CA VAL A 54 8.92 -21.39 10.01
C VAL A 54 9.63 -20.21 9.36
N GLN A 55 9.64 -19.04 10.00
CA GLN A 55 10.33 -17.84 9.53
C GLN A 55 9.90 -17.34 8.14
N LYS A 56 8.62 -17.43 7.81
CA LYS A 56 8.05 -16.93 6.54
C LYS A 56 7.10 -15.77 6.78
N PRO A 57 7.06 -14.78 5.86
CA PRO A 57 6.00 -13.77 5.86
C PRO A 57 4.63 -14.43 5.95
N THR A 58 3.71 -13.81 6.66
CA THR A 58 2.44 -14.44 7.00
C THR A 58 1.27 -13.50 6.72
N LEU A 59 0.25 -14.00 6.03
CA LEU A 59 -1.05 -13.36 5.86
C LEU A 59 -2.07 -14.02 6.77
N VAL A 60 -2.69 -13.25 7.64
CA VAL A 60 -3.81 -13.69 8.50
C VAL A 60 -5.09 -13.05 7.99
N ILE A 61 -6.06 -13.86 7.56
CA ILE A 61 -7.33 -13.35 7.03
C ILE A 61 -8.43 -13.52 8.07
N ALA A 62 -9.08 -12.41 8.41
CA ALA A 62 -10.22 -12.37 9.32
C ALA A 62 -11.50 -11.96 8.57
N HIS A 63 -12.64 -12.47 9.00
CA HIS A 63 -13.93 -12.24 8.33
C HIS A 63 -14.48 -10.81 8.49
N ASN A 64 -13.97 -10.03 9.44
CA ASN A 64 -14.37 -8.63 9.62
C ASN A 64 -13.23 -7.75 10.16
N LYS A 65 -13.43 -6.41 10.12
CA LYS A 65 -12.46 -5.41 10.57
C LYS A 65 -12.13 -5.54 12.07
N THR A 66 -13.13 -5.83 12.91
CA THR A 66 -12.97 -5.90 14.36
C THR A 66 -12.07 -7.06 14.78
N LEU A 67 -12.31 -8.25 14.25
CA LEU A 67 -11.45 -9.40 14.51
C LEU A 67 -10.04 -9.20 13.95
N ALA A 68 -9.92 -8.60 12.76
CA ALA A 68 -8.63 -8.27 12.20
C ALA A 68 -7.85 -7.31 13.11
N ALA A 69 -8.51 -6.28 13.68
CA ALA A 69 -7.89 -5.35 14.63
C ALA A 69 -7.44 -6.05 15.92
N GLN A 70 -8.27 -6.92 16.48
CA GLN A 70 -7.92 -7.72 17.65
C GLN A 70 -6.68 -8.58 17.39
N LEU A 71 -6.69 -9.36 16.31
CA LEU A 71 -5.56 -10.23 15.95
C LEU A 71 -4.29 -9.42 15.68
N THR A 72 -4.42 -8.24 15.05
CA THR A 72 -3.27 -7.35 14.84
C THR A 72 -2.62 -6.95 16.16
N ASN A 73 -3.42 -6.59 17.16
CA ASN A 73 -2.90 -6.22 18.48
C ASN A 73 -2.27 -7.42 19.19
N GLU A 74 -2.90 -8.60 19.15
CA GLU A 74 -2.33 -9.82 19.72
C GLU A 74 -0.98 -10.17 19.08
N PHE A 75 -0.85 -10.08 17.74
CA PHE A 75 0.41 -10.33 17.07
C PHE A 75 1.46 -9.22 17.33
N ARG A 76 1.08 -7.94 17.48
CA ARG A 76 2.00 -6.86 17.87
C ARG A 76 2.58 -7.07 19.26
N GLU A 77 1.78 -7.54 20.21
CA GLU A 77 2.26 -7.88 21.55
C GLU A 77 3.24 -9.06 21.51
N LEU A 78 2.97 -10.08 20.69
CA LEU A 78 3.82 -11.26 20.57
C LEU A 78 5.10 -11.00 19.76
N PHE A 79 5.06 -10.09 18.75
CA PHE A 79 6.16 -9.77 17.85
C PHE A 79 6.51 -8.27 17.85
N PRO A 80 6.90 -7.69 18.99
CA PRO A 80 7.10 -6.23 19.12
C PRO A 80 8.28 -5.68 18.28
N GLU A 81 9.21 -6.54 17.84
CA GLU A 81 10.37 -6.16 17.02
C GLU A 81 10.16 -6.43 15.51
N ASN A 82 9.08 -7.11 15.16
CA ASN A 82 8.77 -7.46 13.79
C ASN A 82 7.65 -6.57 13.20
N SER A 83 7.47 -6.62 11.90
CA SER A 83 6.50 -5.78 11.20
C SER A 83 5.11 -6.42 11.20
N VAL A 84 4.23 -5.99 12.10
CA VAL A 84 2.83 -6.45 12.16
C VAL A 84 1.91 -5.36 11.64
N ASN A 85 1.26 -5.61 10.52
CA ASN A 85 0.49 -4.65 9.75
C ASN A 85 -1.00 -5.01 9.69
N TYR A 86 -1.84 -3.98 9.60
CA TYR A 86 -3.28 -4.10 9.48
C TYR A 86 -3.72 -3.68 8.08
N PHE A 87 -4.50 -4.53 7.40
CA PHE A 87 -4.94 -4.27 6.04
C PHE A 87 -6.43 -4.58 5.84
N VAL A 88 -7.25 -3.53 5.88
CA VAL A 88 -8.70 -3.64 5.71
C VAL A 88 -9.22 -2.63 4.70
N SER A 89 -10.52 -2.65 4.38
CA SER A 89 -11.13 -1.64 3.52
C SER A 89 -11.02 -0.25 4.15
N TYR A 90 -10.52 0.71 3.38
CA TYR A 90 -10.35 2.11 3.80
C TYR A 90 -11.61 2.97 3.60
N TYR A 91 -12.68 2.39 3.05
CA TYR A 91 -13.97 3.07 2.96
C TYR A 91 -14.72 3.00 4.30
N ASP A 92 -15.00 4.16 4.89
CA ASP A 92 -15.88 4.27 6.05
C ASP A 92 -17.34 4.34 5.63
N TYR A 93 -17.60 4.99 4.50
CA TYR A 93 -18.89 5.09 3.88
C TYR A 93 -18.76 4.80 2.38
N TYR A 94 -19.67 4.01 1.86
CA TYR A 94 -19.76 3.69 0.45
C TYR A 94 -21.21 3.69 0.01
N GLN A 95 -21.58 4.67 -0.79
CA GLN A 95 -22.86 4.71 -1.47
C GLN A 95 -22.64 4.37 -2.94
N PRO A 96 -23.21 3.25 -3.44
CA PRO A 96 -23.14 2.93 -4.84
C PRO A 96 -23.93 3.94 -5.66
N GLU A 97 -23.53 4.09 -6.88
CA GLU A 97 -24.29 4.84 -7.88
C GLU A 97 -25.67 4.20 -8.09
N ALA A 98 -26.73 5.00 -8.03
CA ALA A 98 -28.10 4.55 -8.22
C ALA A 98 -28.92 5.58 -9.02
N TYR A 99 -29.84 5.10 -9.83
CA TYR A 99 -30.81 5.93 -10.52
C TYR A 99 -32.22 5.54 -10.11
N LEU A 100 -33.00 6.51 -9.66
CA LEU A 100 -34.41 6.37 -9.28
C LEU A 100 -35.29 6.88 -10.41
N PRO A 101 -35.84 5.99 -11.28
CA PRO A 101 -36.64 6.40 -12.43
C PRO A 101 -37.90 7.17 -12.08
N THR A 102 -38.48 6.89 -10.92
CA THR A 102 -39.74 7.50 -10.43
C THR A 102 -39.61 8.99 -10.13
N THR A 103 -38.42 9.45 -9.74
CA THR A 103 -38.15 10.84 -9.39
C THR A 103 -37.13 11.50 -10.31
N ASP A 104 -36.67 10.78 -11.34
CA ASP A 104 -35.56 11.18 -12.22
C ASP A 104 -34.33 11.64 -11.41
N THR A 105 -34.08 10.97 -10.30
CA THR A 105 -33.01 11.33 -9.38
C THR A 105 -31.84 10.38 -9.59
N TYR A 106 -30.69 10.94 -9.90
CA TYR A 106 -29.43 10.23 -9.94
C TYR A 106 -28.64 10.47 -8.65
N ILE A 107 -28.33 9.38 -7.97
CA ILE A 107 -27.49 9.37 -6.78
C ILE A 107 -26.08 9.04 -7.24
N GLU A 108 -25.16 9.98 -7.11
CA GLU A 108 -23.74 9.75 -7.45
C GLU A 108 -23.10 8.80 -6.45
N LYS A 109 -22.09 8.07 -6.93
CA LYS A 109 -21.23 7.25 -6.04
C LYS A 109 -20.54 8.17 -5.06
N GLU A 110 -20.76 7.93 -3.77
CA GLU A 110 -20.07 8.63 -2.69
C GLU A 110 -19.24 7.63 -1.87
N ALA A 111 -17.99 7.98 -1.60
CA ALA A 111 -17.09 7.16 -0.82
C ALA A 111 -16.20 8.04 0.05
N MET A 112 -16.27 7.84 1.36
CA MET A 112 -15.37 8.51 2.32
C MET A 112 -14.21 7.58 2.64
N ILE A 113 -13.00 8.04 2.35
CA ILE A 113 -11.76 7.33 2.65
C ILE A 113 -11.31 7.67 4.06
N ASN A 114 -11.07 6.64 4.87
CA ASN A 114 -10.44 6.79 6.17
C ASN A 114 -8.92 6.92 6.00
N GLU A 115 -8.39 8.10 6.27
CA GLU A 115 -6.96 8.40 6.09
C GLU A 115 -6.05 7.54 6.97
N GLU A 116 -6.51 7.19 8.18
CA GLU A 116 -5.73 6.33 9.09
C GLU A 116 -5.61 4.91 8.54
N ILE A 117 -6.71 4.35 8.04
CA ILE A 117 -6.69 3.03 7.42
C ILE A 117 -5.88 3.05 6.11
N ASP A 118 -5.95 4.12 5.33
CA ASP A 118 -5.13 4.29 4.13
C ASP A 118 -3.63 4.28 4.46
N LYS A 119 -3.22 4.98 5.52
CA LYS A 119 -1.85 4.93 6.07
C LYS A 119 -1.41 3.50 6.40
N LEU A 120 -2.26 2.74 7.11
CA LEU A 120 -1.96 1.37 7.50
C LEU A 120 -1.86 0.43 6.29
N ARG A 121 -2.64 0.66 5.23
CA ARG A 121 -2.54 -0.09 3.97
C ARG A 121 -1.21 0.19 3.27
N HIS A 122 -0.80 1.45 3.18
CA HIS A 122 0.52 1.81 2.64
C HIS A 122 1.66 1.22 3.47
N ALA A 123 1.54 1.20 4.80
CA ALA A 123 2.52 0.57 5.68
C ALA A 123 2.65 -0.94 5.41
N ALA A 124 1.54 -1.65 5.19
CA ALA A 124 1.54 -3.07 4.89
C ALA A 124 2.24 -3.38 3.54
N THR A 125 1.88 -2.67 2.48
CA THR A 125 2.48 -2.88 1.14
C THR A 125 3.97 -2.50 1.11
N ALA A 126 4.34 -1.38 1.71
CA ALA A 126 5.75 -0.98 1.82
C ALA A 126 6.57 -2.00 2.63
N ALA A 127 6.03 -2.50 3.74
CA ALA A 127 6.69 -3.51 4.55
C ALA A 127 6.93 -4.82 3.78
N LEU A 128 5.93 -5.31 3.04
CA LEU A 128 6.04 -6.54 2.23
C LEU A 128 7.13 -6.45 1.17
N LEU A 129 7.37 -5.26 0.60
CA LEU A 129 8.38 -5.06 -0.45
C LEU A 129 9.78 -4.76 0.09
N THR A 130 9.91 -4.38 1.38
CA THR A 130 11.20 -3.95 1.95
C THR A 130 11.69 -4.83 3.10
N ARG A 131 10.86 -5.75 3.63
CA ARG A 131 11.18 -6.59 4.80
C ARG A 131 10.77 -8.04 4.56
N ASN A 132 11.43 -8.96 5.28
CA ASN A 132 11.11 -10.40 5.23
C ASN A 132 10.39 -10.90 6.49
N ASP A 133 10.28 -10.06 7.53
CA ASP A 133 9.69 -10.39 8.83
C ASP A 133 8.33 -9.69 9.00
N VAL A 134 7.42 -9.93 8.05
CA VAL A 134 6.14 -9.22 7.93
C VAL A 134 4.98 -10.15 8.22
N ILE A 135 4.10 -9.74 9.14
CA ILE A 135 2.77 -10.31 9.34
C ILE A 135 1.76 -9.26 8.89
N VAL A 136 0.85 -9.64 8.00
CA VAL A 136 -0.29 -8.80 7.63
C VAL A 136 -1.55 -9.46 8.12
N VAL A 137 -2.32 -8.75 8.94
CA VAL A 137 -3.66 -9.17 9.34
C VAL A 137 -4.68 -8.38 8.53
N ALA A 138 -5.44 -9.09 7.72
CA ALA A 138 -6.32 -8.49 6.72
C ALA A 138 -7.78 -8.96 6.85
N SER A 139 -8.69 -8.14 6.35
CA SER A 139 -10.04 -8.60 6.01
C SER A 139 -10.07 -9.12 4.56
N VAL A 140 -11.25 -9.46 4.06
CA VAL A 140 -11.44 -9.86 2.65
C VAL A 140 -10.90 -8.83 1.64
N SER A 141 -10.64 -7.59 2.07
CA SER A 141 -10.06 -6.55 1.21
C SER A 141 -8.68 -6.91 0.62
N CYS A 142 -8.01 -7.92 1.16
CA CYS A 142 -6.72 -8.41 0.63
C CYS A 142 -6.82 -9.06 -0.76
N ILE A 143 -8.01 -9.48 -1.19
CA ILE A 143 -8.25 -10.06 -2.52
C ILE A 143 -8.80 -9.07 -3.54
N TYR A 144 -9.00 -7.81 -3.16
CA TYR A 144 -9.39 -6.75 -4.10
C TYR A 144 -8.18 -6.12 -4.77
N GLY A 145 -8.40 -5.60 -5.99
CA GLY A 145 -7.34 -5.03 -6.80
C GLY A 145 -6.55 -3.93 -6.12
N LEU A 146 -5.24 -4.06 -6.24
CA LEU A 146 -4.23 -3.05 -5.94
C LEU A 146 -3.46 -2.70 -7.22
N GLY A 147 -2.56 -1.73 -7.15
CA GLY A 147 -1.58 -1.50 -8.22
C GLY A 147 -0.57 -2.65 -8.31
N SER A 148 0.15 -2.73 -9.43
CA SER A 148 1.20 -3.73 -9.62
C SER A 148 2.30 -3.61 -8.55
N PRO A 149 2.65 -4.72 -7.86
CA PRO A 149 3.75 -4.73 -6.89
C PRO A 149 5.09 -4.44 -7.53
N GLU A 150 5.31 -4.84 -8.78
CA GLU A 150 6.54 -4.57 -9.53
C GLU A 150 6.70 -3.08 -9.77
N ILE A 151 5.68 -2.41 -10.34
CA ILE A 151 5.68 -0.96 -10.58
C ILE A 151 5.82 -0.21 -9.25
N TYR A 152 5.10 -0.64 -8.21
CA TYR A 152 5.19 0.00 -6.90
C TYR A 152 6.61 -0.10 -6.32
N LYS A 153 7.25 -1.28 -6.42
CA LYS A 153 8.62 -1.54 -5.94
C LYS A 153 9.67 -0.73 -6.69
N GLU A 154 9.59 -0.67 -8.01
CA GLU A 154 10.50 0.12 -8.87
C GLU A 154 10.41 1.62 -8.59
N ASN A 155 9.29 2.06 -8.03
CA ASN A 155 9.04 3.45 -7.67
C ASN A 155 9.25 3.74 -6.17
N ILE A 156 9.80 2.82 -5.37
CA ILE A 156 10.26 3.14 -4.02
C ILE A 156 11.54 3.97 -4.13
N PHE A 157 11.52 5.18 -3.58
CA PHE A 157 12.70 6.04 -3.50
C PHE A 157 13.60 5.59 -2.36
N HIS A 158 14.87 5.38 -2.69
CA HIS A 158 15.89 5.05 -1.72
C HIS A 158 16.91 6.18 -1.63
N PHE A 159 17.11 6.74 -0.46
CA PHE A 159 18.08 7.79 -0.18
C PHE A 159 19.02 7.35 0.93
N LYS A 160 20.31 7.66 0.76
CA LYS A 160 21.37 7.40 1.74
C LYS A 160 22.12 8.68 2.05
N VAL A 161 22.64 8.77 3.26
CA VAL A 161 23.60 9.78 3.62
C VAL A 161 24.83 9.64 2.71
N GLY A 162 25.26 10.75 2.09
CA GLY A 162 26.32 10.79 1.10
C GLY A 162 25.84 10.74 -0.36
N ASP A 163 24.56 10.45 -0.63
CA ASP A 163 24.03 10.50 -2.00
C ASP A 163 23.99 11.93 -2.52
N THR A 164 24.32 12.07 -3.81
CA THR A 164 24.17 13.34 -4.53
C THR A 164 22.74 13.45 -5.07
N ILE A 165 22.11 14.60 -4.84
CA ILE A 165 20.74 14.83 -5.21
C ILE A 165 20.57 16.15 -5.99
N ASP A 166 19.88 16.10 -7.13
CA ASP A 166 19.45 17.27 -7.89
C ASP A 166 18.05 17.68 -7.49
N ARG A 167 17.85 19.00 -7.29
CA ARG A 167 16.56 19.53 -6.83
C ARG A 167 15.43 19.30 -7.84
N SER A 168 15.70 19.51 -9.11
CA SER A 168 14.70 19.39 -10.17
C SER A 168 14.29 17.94 -10.35
N TYR A 169 15.27 17.03 -10.32
CA TYR A 169 15.02 15.57 -10.34
C TYR A 169 14.20 15.14 -9.14
N PHE A 170 14.57 15.56 -7.92
CA PHE A 170 13.86 15.22 -6.69
C PHE A 170 12.39 15.64 -6.72
N VAL A 171 12.12 16.92 -7.08
CA VAL A 171 10.77 17.46 -7.16
C VAL A 171 9.94 16.72 -8.20
N ARG A 172 10.48 16.55 -9.42
CA ARG A 172 9.80 15.85 -10.50
C ARG A 172 9.44 14.45 -10.10
N LYS A 173 10.38 13.73 -9.50
CA LYS A 173 10.16 12.32 -9.11
C LYS A 173 9.13 12.19 -7.99
N LEU A 174 9.11 13.07 -6.99
CA LEU A 174 8.07 13.07 -5.96
C LEU A 174 6.67 13.37 -6.54
N ILE A 175 6.57 14.26 -7.53
CA ILE A 175 5.30 14.53 -8.22
C ILE A 175 4.86 13.30 -9.03
N GLU A 176 5.76 12.62 -9.73
CA GLU A 176 5.48 11.35 -10.42
C GLU A 176 4.98 10.28 -9.44
N LEU A 177 5.52 10.25 -8.22
CA LEU A 177 5.07 9.39 -7.12
C LEU A 177 3.78 9.86 -6.43
N GLN A 178 3.12 10.89 -6.98
CA GLN A 178 1.87 11.47 -6.49
C GLN A 178 1.97 12.17 -5.12
N PHE A 179 3.17 12.65 -4.75
CA PHE A 179 3.33 13.56 -3.61
C PHE A 179 2.91 14.97 -3.97
N THR A 180 2.29 15.66 -3.02
CA THR A 180 1.89 17.05 -3.18
C THR A 180 2.92 17.99 -2.54
N ARG A 181 3.39 18.97 -3.29
CA ARG A 181 4.22 20.02 -2.74
C ARG A 181 3.38 21.00 -1.92
N THR A 182 3.87 21.36 -0.73
CA THR A 182 3.20 22.34 0.15
C THR A 182 4.18 23.34 0.72
N ASN A 183 3.69 24.52 1.09
CA ASN A 183 4.42 25.49 1.93
C ASN A 183 3.82 25.59 3.33
N ALA A 184 2.67 24.95 3.56
CA ALA A 184 1.98 24.82 4.85
C ALA A 184 2.57 23.66 5.69
N ASP A 185 1.85 23.28 6.73
CA ASP A 185 2.20 22.13 7.53
C ASP A 185 2.14 20.84 6.71
N LEU A 186 3.14 19.98 6.93
CA LEU A 186 3.22 18.70 6.22
C LEU A 186 2.11 17.78 6.68
N LYS A 187 1.47 17.17 5.69
CA LYS A 187 0.54 16.04 5.84
C LYS A 187 1.12 14.81 5.15
N ARG A 188 0.53 13.66 5.36
CA ARG A 188 0.93 12.43 4.66
C ARG A 188 0.95 12.66 3.15
N ALA A 189 1.93 12.07 2.48
CA ALA A 189 2.15 12.21 1.04
C ALA A 189 2.39 13.66 0.58
N THR A 190 2.98 14.51 1.42
CA THR A 190 3.41 15.85 1.04
C THR A 190 4.90 16.06 1.27
N PHE A 191 5.46 17.02 0.57
CA PHE A 191 6.84 17.43 0.73
C PHE A 191 7.00 18.95 0.68
N ARG A 192 8.10 19.43 1.26
CA ARG A 192 8.41 20.86 1.36
C ARG A 192 9.91 21.08 1.21
N LEU A 193 10.31 22.15 0.50
CA LEU A 193 11.71 22.51 0.28
C LEU A 193 11.94 23.93 0.78
N ARG A 194 12.76 24.09 1.82
CA ARG A 194 13.15 25.36 2.42
C ARG A 194 14.68 25.47 2.43
N GLY A 195 15.24 26.19 1.46
CA GLY A 195 16.70 26.29 1.32
C GLY A 195 17.34 24.91 1.18
N ASP A 196 18.22 24.58 2.13
CA ASP A 196 18.95 23.30 2.19
C ASP A 196 18.28 22.25 3.08
N ASN A 197 17.10 22.55 3.61
CA ASN A 197 16.26 21.63 4.33
C ASN A 197 15.12 21.14 3.45
N TRP A 198 15.13 19.87 3.11
CA TRP A 198 14.07 19.24 2.33
C TRP A 198 13.34 18.25 3.22
N GLU A 199 12.04 18.32 3.23
CA GLU A 199 11.19 17.56 4.15
C GLU A 199 10.16 16.77 3.37
N ILE A 200 10.01 15.50 3.72
CA ILE A 200 9.00 14.59 3.16
C ILE A 200 8.25 13.92 4.30
N MET A 201 6.92 13.93 4.25
CA MET A 201 6.08 13.09 5.08
C MET A 201 5.54 11.95 4.23
N PRO A 202 6.00 10.69 4.43
CA PRO A 202 5.59 9.56 3.60
C PRO A 202 4.13 9.16 3.84
N PRO A 203 3.51 8.36 2.95
CA PRO A 203 2.10 7.97 3.06
C PRO A 203 1.84 6.94 4.16
N ASP A 204 2.85 6.17 4.57
CA ASP A 204 2.76 4.98 5.42
C ASP A 204 2.94 5.26 6.92
N ARG A 205 3.32 6.49 7.30
CA ARG A 205 3.59 6.85 8.70
C ARG A 205 3.46 8.35 8.98
N GLU A 206 3.30 8.69 10.25
CA GLU A 206 3.28 10.08 10.73
C GLU A 206 4.68 10.50 11.23
N LEU A 207 5.61 10.53 10.30
CA LEU A 207 6.99 10.91 10.53
C LEU A 207 7.46 11.76 9.36
N ILE A 208 8.23 12.81 9.63
CA ILE A 208 8.84 13.65 8.62
C ILE A 208 10.31 13.25 8.50
N TYR A 209 10.74 12.91 7.30
CA TYR A 209 12.15 12.84 6.95
C TYR A 209 12.65 14.23 6.57
N ASN A 210 13.55 14.76 7.37
CA ASN A 210 14.22 16.02 7.09
C ASN A 210 15.63 15.72 6.57
N PHE A 211 15.91 16.17 5.34
CA PHE A 211 17.20 16.01 4.68
C PHE A 211 17.98 17.31 4.86
N GLU A 212 19.07 17.25 5.63
CA GLU A 212 20.09 18.31 5.68
C GLU A 212 21.03 18.13 4.51
N LEU A 213 21.14 19.18 3.68
CA LEU A 213 21.92 19.13 2.45
C LEU A 213 23.08 20.11 2.51
N GLU A 214 24.16 19.76 1.83
CA GLU A 214 25.31 20.64 1.61
C GLU A 214 25.65 20.71 0.12
N ALA A 215 26.36 21.75 -0.29
CA ALA A 215 26.78 21.90 -1.67
C ALA A 215 27.76 20.79 -2.07
N ASP A 216 27.59 20.19 -3.23
CA ASP A 216 28.55 19.24 -3.76
C ASP A 216 29.80 20.00 -4.26
N PRO A 217 30.99 19.83 -3.63
CA PRO A 217 32.20 20.55 -4.05
C PRO A 217 32.68 20.16 -5.45
N LYS A 218 32.22 19.03 -6.00
CA LYS A 218 32.60 18.53 -7.32
C LYS A 218 31.71 19.05 -8.45
N ILE A 219 30.49 19.54 -8.12
CA ILE A 219 29.49 20.01 -9.09
C ILE A 219 29.01 21.41 -8.69
N PRO A 220 29.75 22.46 -9.03
CA PRO A 220 29.35 23.83 -8.72
C PRO A 220 28.00 24.21 -9.33
N GLY A 221 27.06 24.59 -8.49
CA GLY A 221 25.81 25.26 -8.91
C GLY A 221 24.56 24.38 -9.13
N GLY A 222 24.58 23.07 -8.84
CA GLY A 222 23.42 22.23 -9.17
C GLY A 222 23.04 21.20 -8.13
N SER A 223 23.89 20.22 -7.92
CA SER A 223 23.60 19.09 -7.06
C SER A 223 24.02 19.33 -5.62
N LYS A 224 23.35 18.68 -4.68
CA LYS A 224 23.67 18.71 -3.25
C LYS A 224 23.93 17.32 -2.74
N ILE A 225 24.72 17.21 -1.67
CA ILE A 225 24.99 15.95 -0.96
C ILE A 225 24.08 15.88 0.26
N ILE A 226 23.49 14.73 0.50
CA ILE A 226 22.73 14.44 1.72
C ILE A 226 23.71 14.28 2.87
N LYS A 227 23.80 15.27 3.74
CA LYS A 227 24.69 15.29 4.91
C LYS A 227 24.12 14.48 6.07
N ALA A 228 22.81 14.63 6.32
CA ALA A 228 22.09 13.89 7.36
C ALA A 228 20.62 13.73 6.99
N ILE A 229 20.00 12.67 7.52
CA ILE A 229 18.56 12.43 7.42
C ILE A 229 18.02 12.29 8.84
N TYR A 230 17.12 13.20 9.24
CA TYR A 230 16.50 13.21 10.56
C TYR A 230 15.09 12.64 10.51
N GLU A 231 14.72 11.87 11.53
CA GLU A 231 13.36 11.40 11.77
C GLU A 231 12.64 12.36 12.73
N VAL A 232 11.83 13.24 12.19
CA VAL A 232 11.14 14.32 12.92
C VAL A 232 9.68 13.94 13.14
N THR A 233 9.22 13.95 14.39
CA THR A 233 7.79 13.82 14.67
C THR A 233 7.09 15.16 14.49
N PRO A 234 5.90 15.23 13.86
CA PRO A 234 5.20 16.50 13.62
C PRO A 234 4.95 17.34 14.88
N VAL A 235 4.77 16.69 16.02
CA VAL A 235 4.48 17.35 17.31
C VAL A 235 5.73 17.97 17.94
N LYS A 236 6.91 17.32 17.84
CA LYS A 236 8.13 17.78 18.51
C LYS A 236 9.00 18.69 17.64
N GLY A 237 8.85 18.56 16.30
CA GLY A 237 9.74 19.27 15.39
C GLY A 237 11.19 18.75 15.43
N LEU A 238 12.09 19.48 14.75
CA LEU A 238 13.52 19.19 14.72
C LEU A 238 14.22 19.81 15.93
N GLU A 239 14.78 18.96 16.80
CA GLU A 239 15.61 19.41 17.94
C GLU A 239 17.07 19.04 17.66
N PRO A 240 17.95 20.02 17.41
CA PRO A 240 19.37 19.74 17.16
C PRO A 240 20.01 18.92 18.28
N GLY A 241 20.70 17.85 17.91
CA GLY A 241 21.38 16.96 18.85
C GLY A 241 20.49 15.96 19.60
N LYS A 242 19.16 16.06 19.48
CA LYS A 242 18.20 15.14 20.11
C LYS A 242 17.34 14.35 19.12
N THR A 243 17.11 14.89 17.92
CA THR A 243 16.32 14.22 16.88
C THR A 243 17.10 13.02 16.34
N PRO A 244 16.50 11.81 16.29
CA PRO A 244 17.15 10.63 15.74
C PRO A 244 17.57 10.85 14.27
N THR A 245 18.72 10.30 13.91
CA THR A 245 19.21 10.26 12.53
C THR A 245 19.21 8.84 12.01
N VAL A 246 18.98 8.69 10.71
CA VAL A 246 19.07 7.42 10.00
C VAL A 246 20.06 7.51 8.85
N LYS A 247 20.67 6.38 8.50
CA LYS A 247 21.65 6.33 7.41
C LYS A 247 21.00 6.25 6.03
N GLU A 248 19.83 5.66 5.98
CA GLU A 248 19.08 5.48 4.73
C GLU A 248 17.58 5.43 4.98
N VAL A 249 16.80 5.81 3.99
CA VAL A 249 15.33 5.78 4.02
C VAL A 249 14.76 5.26 2.71
N PHE A 250 13.65 4.55 2.84
CA PHE A 250 12.82 4.11 1.71
C PHE A 250 11.50 4.87 1.74
N ILE A 251 11.18 5.56 0.67
CA ILE A 251 9.96 6.35 0.54
C ILE A 251 9.09 5.72 -0.51
N ALA A 252 7.99 5.13 -0.06
CA ALA A 252 7.01 4.50 -0.92
C ALA A 252 6.18 5.57 -1.69
N PRO A 253 5.62 5.21 -2.85
CA PRO A 253 4.68 6.05 -3.58
C PRO A 253 3.47 6.48 -2.76
N ALA A 254 2.95 7.67 -3.01
CA ALA A 254 1.78 8.23 -2.31
C ALA A 254 0.45 7.55 -2.66
N LYS A 255 0.42 6.77 -3.74
CA LYS A 255 -0.74 6.00 -4.22
C LYS A 255 -0.33 4.60 -4.60
N HIS A 256 -1.24 3.63 -4.44
CA HIS A 256 -1.00 2.25 -4.88
C HIS A 256 -1.03 2.11 -6.41
N PHE A 257 -1.91 2.86 -7.09
CA PHE A 257 -2.00 2.88 -8.54
C PHE A 257 -1.09 3.98 -9.10
N ILE A 258 0.12 3.60 -9.46
CA ILE A 258 1.05 4.43 -10.22
C ILE A 258 1.17 3.85 -11.61
N THR A 259 1.05 4.71 -12.61
CA THR A 259 1.16 4.29 -14.01
C THR A 259 2.20 5.17 -14.70
N PRO A 260 3.25 4.60 -15.25
CA PRO A 260 4.22 5.32 -16.07
C PRO A 260 3.53 6.10 -17.20
N PRO A 261 4.09 7.25 -17.64
CA PRO A 261 3.46 8.08 -18.67
C PRO A 261 3.10 7.33 -19.96
N ASP A 262 3.99 6.48 -20.46
CA ASP A 262 3.77 5.72 -21.70
C ASP A 262 2.62 4.70 -21.56
N ASP A 263 2.57 4.01 -20.43
CA ASP A 263 1.48 3.07 -20.12
C ASP A 263 0.15 3.79 -19.93
N ARG A 264 0.19 4.98 -19.37
CA ARG A 264 -1.00 5.82 -19.19
C ARG A 264 -1.59 6.26 -20.53
N ASP A 265 -0.77 6.69 -21.48
CA ASP A 265 -1.25 7.11 -22.79
C ASP A 265 -1.83 5.93 -23.60
N ARG A 266 -1.20 4.76 -23.53
CA ARG A 266 -1.73 3.50 -24.06
C ARG A 266 -3.08 3.16 -23.42
N ALA A 267 -3.19 3.23 -22.10
CA ALA A 267 -4.42 2.95 -21.38
C ALA A 267 -5.55 3.91 -21.75
N ILE A 268 -5.26 5.22 -21.83
CA ILE A 268 -6.24 6.24 -22.25
C ILE A 268 -6.76 5.98 -23.66
N ALA A 269 -5.91 5.54 -24.58
CA ALA A 269 -6.35 5.18 -25.93
C ALA A 269 -7.32 3.98 -25.90
N ALA A 270 -6.99 2.93 -25.14
CA ALA A 270 -7.83 1.75 -24.98
C ALA A 270 -9.16 2.06 -24.28
N ILE A 271 -9.15 2.89 -23.23
CA ILE A 271 -10.37 3.35 -22.54
C ILE A 271 -11.30 4.11 -23.49
N LYS A 272 -10.78 4.97 -24.36
CA LYS A 272 -11.59 5.70 -25.33
C LYS A 272 -12.26 4.79 -26.35
N GLU A 273 -11.57 3.75 -26.83
CA GLU A 273 -12.16 2.82 -27.78
C GLU A 273 -13.24 1.96 -27.12
N GLU A 274 -13.02 1.45 -25.91
CA GLU A 274 -14.05 0.73 -25.14
C GLU A 274 -15.26 1.62 -24.83
N LEU A 275 -15.04 2.89 -24.48
CA LEU A 275 -16.12 3.86 -24.29
C LEU A 275 -16.98 4.00 -25.53
N LYS A 276 -16.35 4.20 -26.69
CA LYS A 276 -17.04 4.36 -27.97
C LYS A 276 -17.93 3.15 -28.32
N GLU A 277 -17.42 1.94 -28.09
CA GLU A 277 -18.19 0.71 -28.28
C GLU A 277 -19.39 0.65 -27.30
N ARG A 278 -19.17 1.02 -26.04
CA ARG A 278 -20.20 0.99 -25.01
C ARG A 278 -21.30 2.02 -25.23
N LEU A 279 -20.95 3.22 -25.69
CA LEU A 279 -21.93 4.26 -26.06
C LEU A 279 -22.85 3.80 -27.20
N LYS A 280 -22.29 3.21 -28.26
CA LYS A 280 -23.08 2.62 -29.34
C LYS A 280 -24.05 1.53 -28.84
N TYR A 281 -23.60 0.72 -27.88
CA TYR A 281 -24.48 -0.28 -27.27
C TYR A 281 -25.65 0.37 -26.54
N PHE A 282 -25.41 1.40 -25.73
CA PHE A 282 -26.48 2.10 -25.00
C PHE A 282 -27.44 2.83 -25.91
N GLU A 283 -26.95 3.51 -26.93
CA GLU A 283 -27.78 4.18 -27.95
C GLU A 283 -28.71 3.19 -28.68
N LYS A 284 -28.16 2.05 -29.12
CA LYS A 284 -28.91 0.99 -29.76
C LYS A 284 -30.03 0.40 -28.87
N HIS A 285 -29.87 0.44 -27.56
CA HIS A 285 -30.86 -0.08 -26.61
C HIS A 285 -31.72 1.02 -25.98
N GLY A 286 -31.70 2.25 -26.50
CA GLY A 286 -32.51 3.36 -26.02
C GLY A 286 -32.10 3.92 -24.64
N LYS A 287 -30.89 3.61 -24.19
CA LYS A 287 -30.36 4.02 -22.89
C LYS A 287 -29.53 5.30 -23.00
N LEU A 288 -30.17 6.37 -23.46
CA LEU A 288 -29.51 7.64 -23.78
C LEU A 288 -28.94 8.33 -22.55
N LEU A 289 -29.64 8.25 -21.40
CA LEU A 289 -29.18 8.87 -20.16
C LEU A 289 -27.92 8.18 -19.61
N GLU A 290 -27.87 6.83 -19.64
CA GLU A 290 -26.70 6.07 -19.24
C GLU A 290 -25.52 6.35 -20.17
N ALA A 291 -25.78 6.50 -21.48
CA ALA A 291 -24.75 6.87 -22.46
C ALA A 291 -24.11 8.22 -22.14
N GLU A 292 -24.93 9.27 -21.98
CA GLU A 292 -24.46 10.62 -21.67
C GLU A 292 -23.64 10.66 -20.36
N ARG A 293 -24.13 10.02 -19.30
CA ARG A 293 -23.46 10.00 -17.98
C ARG A 293 -22.14 9.27 -18.04
N LEU A 294 -22.10 8.09 -18.67
CA LEU A 294 -20.86 7.34 -18.83
C LEU A 294 -19.84 8.14 -19.63
N GLU A 295 -20.27 8.77 -20.72
CA GLU A 295 -19.40 9.59 -21.57
C GLU A 295 -18.81 10.77 -20.79
N ARG A 296 -19.65 11.55 -20.10
CA ARG A 296 -19.24 12.71 -19.33
C ARG A 296 -18.26 12.33 -18.24
N ARG A 297 -18.55 11.27 -17.47
CA ARG A 297 -17.68 10.80 -16.41
C ARG A 297 -16.35 10.30 -16.94
N THR A 298 -16.36 9.44 -17.95
CA THR A 298 -15.12 8.87 -18.49
C THR A 298 -14.23 9.96 -19.10
N LYS A 299 -14.82 10.96 -19.79
CA LYS A 299 -14.08 12.11 -20.31
C LYS A 299 -13.42 12.93 -19.19
N PHE A 300 -14.14 13.15 -18.09
CA PHE A 300 -13.60 13.84 -16.92
C PHE A 300 -12.44 13.05 -16.28
N ASP A 301 -12.62 11.74 -16.06
CA ASP A 301 -11.58 10.88 -15.49
C ASP A 301 -10.33 10.84 -16.38
N ILE A 302 -10.48 10.78 -17.70
CA ILE A 302 -9.37 10.86 -18.66
C ILE A 302 -8.64 12.19 -18.58
N ALA A 303 -9.36 13.31 -18.43
CA ALA A 303 -8.75 14.62 -18.25
C ALA A 303 -7.91 14.66 -16.97
N MET A 304 -8.46 14.18 -15.86
CA MET A 304 -7.73 14.07 -14.58
C MET A 304 -6.48 13.17 -14.68
N MET A 305 -6.60 12.00 -15.33
CA MET A 305 -5.47 11.11 -15.55
C MET A 305 -4.34 11.77 -16.36
N ARG A 306 -4.67 12.63 -17.33
CA ARG A 306 -3.69 13.36 -18.14
C ARG A 306 -3.00 14.47 -17.36
N GLU A 307 -3.79 15.29 -16.65
CA GLU A 307 -3.29 16.49 -15.97
C GLU A 307 -2.56 16.17 -14.66
N VAL A 308 -3.13 15.25 -13.88
CA VAL A 308 -2.67 14.94 -12.51
C VAL A 308 -2.03 13.55 -12.42
N GLY A 309 -2.23 12.68 -13.41
CA GLY A 309 -1.78 11.29 -13.39
C GLY A 309 -2.69 10.35 -12.58
N TYR A 310 -3.81 10.83 -12.05
CA TYR A 310 -4.71 10.10 -11.17
C TYR A 310 -6.15 10.61 -11.29
N CYS A 311 -7.15 9.76 -11.07
CA CYS A 311 -8.56 10.14 -10.91
C CYS A 311 -9.21 9.37 -9.75
N HIS A 312 -10.31 9.87 -9.22
CA HIS A 312 -11.11 9.14 -8.23
C HIS A 312 -11.73 7.89 -8.87
N GLY A 313 -11.55 6.73 -8.23
CA GLY A 313 -12.01 5.45 -8.79
C GLY A 313 -11.11 4.91 -9.90
N ILE A 314 -9.82 5.27 -9.89
CA ILE A 314 -8.81 4.80 -10.86
C ILE A 314 -8.75 3.27 -10.95
N GLU A 315 -9.09 2.57 -9.88
CA GLU A 315 -9.19 1.11 -9.82
C GLU A 315 -10.17 0.54 -10.87
N ASN A 316 -11.18 1.31 -11.29
CA ASN A 316 -12.11 0.92 -12.35
C ASN A 316 -11.42 0.81 -13.72
N TYR A 317 -10.30 1.49 -13.90
CA TYR A 317 -9.50 1.47 -15.11
C TYR A 317 -8.26 0.55 -14.98
N SER A 318 -8.14 -0.19 -13.88
CA SER A 318 -6.95 -0.99 -13.54
C SER A 318 -6.55 -1.97 -14.66
N ARG A 319 -7.50 -2.58 -15.37
CA ARG A 319 -7.24 -3.48 -16.51
C ARG A 319 -6.47 -2.78 -17.62
N HIS A 320 -6.91 -1.59 -18.00
CA HIS A 320 -6.26 -0.80 -19.05
C HIS A 320 -4.88 -0.27 -18.61
N LEU A 321 -4.81 0.22 -17.37
CA LEU A 321 -3.58 0.78 -16.80
C LEU A 321 -2.47 -0.28 -16.69
N SER A 322 -2.82 -1.51 -16.28
CA SER A 322 -1.88 -2.63 -16.20
C SER A 322 -1.68 -3.40 -17.50
N GLY A 323 -2.44 -3.07 -18.57
CA GLY A 323 -2.34 -3.75 -19.87
C GLY A 323 -2.86 -5.20 -19.87
N ARG A 324 -3.66 -5.60 -18.88
CA ARG A 324 -4.23 -6.95 -18.77
C ARG A 324 -5.32 -7.19 -19.82
N ASN A 325 -5.44 -8.45 -20.23
CA ASN A 325 -6.54 -8.89 -21.09
C ASN A 325 -7.87 -8.98 -20.33
N PRO A 326 -9.02 -8.91 -21.03
CA PRO A 326 -10.32 -9.19 -20.41
C PRO A 326 -10.35 -10.58 -19.74
N GLY A 327 -10.80 -10.63 -18.47
CA GLY A 327 -10.87 -11.87 -17.69
C GLY A 327 -9.62 -12.18 -16.86
N GLU A 328 -8.51 -11.50 -17.07
CA GLU A 328 -7.34 -11.64 -16.20
C GLU A 328 -7.56 -10.95 -14.84
N PRO A 329 -7.23 -11.63 -13.71
CA PRO A 329 -7.42 -11.06 -12.37
C PRO A 329 -6.51 -9.85 -12.15
N PRO A 330 -6.93 -8.86 -11.35
CA PRO A 330 -6.05 -7.78 -10.92
C PRO A 330 -5.01 -8.26 -9.91
N ASP A 331 -3.89 -7.53 -9.83
CA ASP A 331 -2.96 -7.69 -8.72
C ASP A 331 -3.65 -7.36 -7.39
N THR A 332 -3.37 -8.14 -6.38
CA THR A 332 -3.97 -8.04 -5.05
C THR A 332 -2.87 -7.95 -3.98
N LEU A 333 -3.24 -7.86 -2.70
CA LEU A 333 -2.25 -7.91 -1.63
C LEU A 333 -1.41 -9.21 -1.64
N LEU A 334 -1.99 -10.32 -2.13
CA LEU A 334 -1.26 -11.60 -2.22
C LEU A 334 -0.07 -11.52 -3.18
N ASP A 335 -0.14 -10.65 -4.19
CA ASP A 335 0.93 -10.48 -5.17
C ASP A 335 2.11 -9.68 -4.63
N TYR A 336 1.91 -8.92 -3.54
CA TYR A 336 2.97 -8.21 -2.80
C TYR A 336 3.80 -9.13 -1.90
N PHE A 337 3.29 -10.32 -1.58
CA PHE A 337 4.04 -11.31 -0.81
C PHE A 337 5.16 -11.94 -1.65
N PRO A 338 6.25 -12.39 -1.01
CA PRO A 338 7.37 -12.97 -1.74
C PRO A 338 6.94 -14.23 -2.51
N LYS A 339 7.55 -14.39 -3.69
CA LYS A 339 7.40 -15.55 -4.55
C LYS A 339 8.76 -16.26 -4.67
N THR A 340 8.76 -17.58 -4.79
CA THR A 340 9.97 -18.35 -5.11
C THR A 340 10.51 -17.98 -6.49
N ALA A 341 11.72 -18.40 -6.82
CA ALA A 341 12.28 -18.22 -8.17
C ALA A 341 11.43 -18.87 -9.28
N SER A 342 10.60 -19.85 -8.93
CA SER A 342 9.63 -20.47 -9.85
C SER A 342 8.25 -19.78 -9.88
N GLY A 343 8.11 -18.60 -9.25
CA GLY A 343 6.87 -17.83 -9.21
C GLY A 343 5.79 -18.33 -8.23
N LYS A 344 6.09 -19.37 -7.41
CA LYS A 344 5.14 -19.87 -6.41
C LYS A 344 5.16 -18.98 -5.15
N ALA A 345 4.00 -18.84 -4.49
CA ALA A 345 3.88 -18.14 -3.22
C ALA A 345 4.86 -18.72 -2.17
N ASP A 346 5.59 -17.83 -1.48
CA ASP A 346 6.54 -18.19 -0.41
C ASP A 346 6.17 -17.51 0.91
N PHE A 347 4.94 -17.69 1.32
CA PHE A 347 4.40 -17.16 2.57
C PHE A 347 3.37 -18.11 3.19
N LEU A 348 2.99 -17.86 4.45
CA LEU A 348 1.90 -18.56 5.14
C LEU A 348 0.58 -17.80 4.98
N THR A 349 -0.52 -18.51 4.87
CA THR A 349 -1.89 -17.96 4.90
C THR A 349 -2.77 -18.80 5.82
#